data_5bf989fc2fcc75241ebbfecf01ec2a3b
#
_entry.id   5bf989fc2fcc75241ebbfecf01ec2a3b
#
_cell.length_a   1.000
_cell.length_b   1.000
_cell.length_c   1.000
_cell.angle_alpha   90.00
_cell.angle_beta   90.00
_cell.angle_gamma   90.00
#
_symmetry.space_group_name_H-M   'P 1'
#
loop_
_entity.id
_entity.type
_entity.pdbx_description
1 polymer ?
#
loop_
_entity_poly.entity_id
_entity_poly.type
_entity_poly.pdbx_seq_one_letter_code
_entity_poly.pdbx_strand_id
1 'polypeptide(L)'
;FGAEVVMTSSDARNGTERCAEVAAILPGYDVIVNLQGDAPLTPAWFVEDLVAGLAADPDADIATPVLRCDGRAVAGFLADRRAGRVGGTTAVFGAGGRALYFSKEVIPYTGRDYAADEPTPVFHHVGVYAYRPAALAAYPTWPTGPLETLEGLEQLRFLENGRRVLCVEVEAQGRQFWELNNPSD
;
A
#
# COMPACT_ATOMS: atom_id res chain seq x y z
N PHE A 1 3.32 -12.36 24.21
CA PHE A 1 4.20 -12.74 23.10
C PHE A 1 5.65 -12.27 23.27
N GLY A 2 5.96 -11.44 24.30
CA GLY A 2 7.31 -10.93 24.53
C GLY A 2 7.79 -9.89 23.50
N ALA A 3 6.89 -9.33 22.72
CA ALA A 3 7.23 -8.26 21.79
C ALA A 3 7.47 -6.94 22.52
N GLU A 4 8.43 -6.16 22.04
CA GLU A 4 8.65 -4.80 22.51
C GLU A 4 7.49 -3.91 22.03
N VAL A 5 6.97 -3.06 22.90
CA VAL A 5 5.85 -2.17 22.62
C VAL A 5 6.28 -0.72 22.76
N VAL A 6 6.07 0.07 21.72
CA VAL A 6 6.26 1.52 21.74
C VAL A 6 4.90 2.20 21.58
N MET A 7 4.52 3.02 22.58
CA MET A 7 3.31 3.83 22.49
C MET A 7 3.60 5.09 21.68
N THR A 8 2.81 5.33 20.64
CA THR A 8 2.91 6.53 19.79
C THR A 8 1.88 7.59 20.21
N SER A 9 2.10 8.84 19.78
CA SER A 9 1.19 9.95 20.05
C SER A 9 -0.25 9.65 19.57
N SER A 10 -1.23 10.12 20.35
CA SER A 10 -2.63 10.16 19.91
C SER A 10 -2.87 11.10 18.73
N ASP A 11 -1.95 12.03 18.46
CA ASP A 11 -2.05 13.01 17.40
C ASP A 11 -1.58 12.46 16.02
N ALA A 12 -0.94 11.27 16.02
CA ALA A 12 -0.56 10.60 14.77
C ALA A 12 -1.81 10.24 13.94
N ARG A 13 -1.89 10.79 12.73
CA ARG A 13 -3.09 10.77 11.88
C ARG A 13 -3.27 9.46 11.10
N ASN A 14 -2.17 8.73 10.87
CA ASN A 14 -2.16 7.48 10.09
C ASN A 14 -1.00 6.56 10.53
N GLY A 15 -0.93 5.38 9.90
CA GLY A 15 0.10 4.37 10.19
C GLY A 15 1.51 4.84 9.87
N THR A 16 1.69 5.60 8.79
CA THR A 16 2.99 6.14 8.38
C THR A 16 3.55 7.13 9.42
N GLU A 17 2.72 8.02 9.99
CA GLU A 17 3.16 8.94 11.05
C GLU A 17 3.57 8.18 12.33
N ARG A 18 2.84 7.11 12.69
CA ARG A 18 3.23 6.25 13.82
C ARG A 18 4.57 5.56 13.59
N CYS A 19 4.80 5.03 12.40
CA CYS A 19 6.08 4.43 12.04
C CYS A 19 7.21 5.46 12.07
N ALA A 20 6.96 6.71 11.68
CA ALA A 20 7.95 7.79 11.75
C ALA A 20 8.35 8.10 13.19
N GLU A 21 7.40 8.15 14.13
CA GLU A 21 7.70 8.33 15.57
C GLU A 21 8.55 7.17 16.11
N VAL A 22 8.18 5.92 15.80
CA VAL A 22 8.92 4.74 16.25
C VAL A 22 10.34 4.73 15.67
N ALA A 23 10.49 5.05 14.39
CA ALA A 23 11.80 5.12 13.73
C ALA A 23 12.73 6.16 14.35
N ALA A 24 12.19 7.27 14.86
CA ALA A 24 12.96 8.29 15.56
C ALA A 24 13.45 7.82 16.96
N ILE A 25 12.70 6.93 17.60
CA ILE A 25 13.03 6.36 18.92
C ILE A 25 14.00 5.18 18.79
N LEU A 26 13.84 4.38 17.75
CA LEU A 26 14.64 3.17 17.49
C LEU A 26 15.51 3.36 16.23
N PRO A 27 16.65 4.08 16.32
CA PRO A 27 17.54 4.29 15.16
C PRO A 27 18.35 3.03 14.81
N GLY A 28 18.90 2.99 13.61
CA GLY A 28 19.85 1.96 13.19
C GLY A 28 19.27 0.86 12.33
N TYR A 29 18.04 1.03 11.84
CA TYR A 29 17.43 0.14 10.86
C TYR A 29 17.52 0.74 9.47
N ASP A 30 17.81 -0.06 8.46
CA ASP A 30 17.89 0.36 7.05
C ASP A 30 16.51 0.40 6.38
N VAL A 31 15.56 -0.39 6.88
CA VAL A 31 14.19 -0.48 6.39
C VAL A 31 13.23 -0.58 7.58
N ILE A 32 12.14 0.17 7.55
CA ILE A 32 11.04 0.09 8.49
C ILE A 32 9.82 -0.42 7.75
N VAL A 33 9.17 -1.47 8.27
CA VAL A 33 7.96 -2.05 7.67
C VAL A 33 6.75 -1.68 8.51
N ASN A 34 5.74 -1.13 7.85
CA ASN A 34 4.41 -0.91 8.43
C ASN A 34 3.51 -2.08 8.02
N LEU A 35 3.32 -3.02 8.95
CA LEU A 35 2.33 -4.08 8.84
C LEU A 35 1.14 -3.70 9.71
N GLN A 36 0.04 -3.33 9.08
CA GLN A 36 -1.13 -2.78 9.77
C GLN A 36 -1.93 -3.88 10.47
N GLY A 37 -2.51 -3.55 11.63
CA GLY A 37 -3.22 -4.51 12.46
C GLY A 37 -4.56 -4.98 11.91
N ASP A 38 -5.11 -4.28 10.92
CA ASP A 38 -6.33 -4.63 10.16
C ASP A 38 -6.06 -5.63 9.02
N ALA A 39 -4.79 -5.94 8.74
CA ALA A 39 -4.37 -6.90 7.73
C ALA A 39 -3.62 -8.13 8.34
N PRO A 40 -4.25 -8.87 9.30
CA PRO A 40 -3.58 -9.93 10.04
C PRO A 40 -3.21 -11.16 9.19
N LEU A 41 -3.79 -11.27 7.99
CA LEU A 41 -3.54 -12.37 7.06
C LEU A 41 -2.46 -12.05 6.01
N THR A 42 -1.78 -10.91 6.14
CA THR A 42 -0.68 -10.54 5.25
C THR A 42 0.41 -11.62 5.27
N PRO A 43 0.73 -12.22 4.12
CA PRO A 43 1.77 -13.25 4.06
C PRO A 43 3.17 -12.69 4.36
N ALA A 44 4.00 -13.45 5.06
CA ALA A 44 5.36 -13.03 5.41
C ALA A 44 6.22 -12.71 4.17
N TRP A 45 6.03 -13.44 3.06
CA TRP A 45 6.78 -13.18 1.83
C TRP A 45 6.45 -11.82 1.19
N PHE A 46 5.28 -11.21 1.45
CA PHE A 46 5.04 -9.82 1.01
C PHE A 46 6.06 -8.89 1.64
N VAL A 47 6.32 -9.04 2.94
CA VAL A 47 7.34 -8.23 3.65
C VAL A 47 8.74 -8.51 3.10
N GLU A 48 9.07 -9.78 2.86
CA GLU A 48 10.35 -10.18 2.28
C GLU A 48 10.57 -9.58 0.89
N ASP A 49 9.54 -9.63 0.02
CA ASP A 49 9.57 -9.07 -1.33
C ASP A 49 9.72 -7.53 -1.31
N LEU A 50 9.08 -6.83 -0.36
CA LEU A 50 9.24 -5.38 -0.21
C LEU A 50 10.67 -5.00 0.19
N VAL A 51 11.23 -5.71 1.16
CA VAL A 51 12.62 -5.48 1.61
C VAL A 51 13.60 -5.76 0.46
N ALA A 52 13.41 -6.87 -0.26
CA ALA A 52 14.21 -7.20 -1.43
C ALA A 52 14.06 -6.15 -2.55
N GLY A 53 12.84 -5.67 -2.81
CA GLY A 53 12.57 -4.63 -3.78
C GLY A 53 13.30 -3.31 -3.46
N LEU A 54 13.26 -2.86 -2.21
CA LEU A 54 14.05 -1.70 -1.78
C LEU A 54 15.56 -1.93 -1.89
N ALA A 55 16.04 -3.13 -1.60
CA ALA A 55 17.46 -3.45 -1.75
C ALA A 55 17.90 -3.40 -3.21
N ALA A 56 17.05 -3.82 -4.14
CA ALA A 56 17.31 -3.83 -5.58
C ALA A 56 17.19 -2.45 -6.25
N ASP A 57 16.35 -1.54 -5.71
CA ASP A 57 16.17 -0.17 -6.22
C ASP A 57 16.61 0.88 -5.18
N PRO A 58 17.89 1.31 -5.20
CA PRO A 58 18.41 2.31 -4.26
C PRO A 58 17.70 3.68 -4.35
N ASP A 59 17.06 3.96 -5.45
CA ASP A 59 16.35 5.22 -5.69
C ASP A 59 14.91 5.21 -5.15
N ALA A 60 14.36 4.04 -4.80
CA ALA A 60 13.03 3.95 -4.20
C ALA A 60 13.06 4.43 -2.74
N ASP A 61 12.15 5.32 -2.38
CA ASP A 61 11.96 5.85 -1.03
C ASP A 61 11.10 4.91 -0.16
N ILE A 62 10.13 4.25 -0.81
CA ILE A 62 9.12 3.39 -0.20
C ILE A 62 8.76 2.27 -1.17
N ALA A 63 8.43 1.09 -0.65
CA ALA A 63 7.85 -0.01 -1.42
C ALA A 63 6.51 -0.45 -0.84
N THR A 64 5.60 -0.91 -1.71
CA THR A 64 4.28 -1.42 -1.33
C THR A 64 3.89 -2.57 -2.26
N PRO A 65 3.18 -3.61 -1.77
CA PRO A 65 2.82 -4.74 -2.61
C PRO A 65 1.60 -4.43 -3.47
N VAL A 66 1.57 -5.01 -4.65
CA VAL A 66 0.42 -5.00 -5.55
C VAL A 66 0.13 -6.42 -6.04
N LEU A 67 -1.15 -6.77 -6.09
CA LEU A 67 -1.66 -8.04 -6.59
C LEU A 67 -2.33 -7.83 -7.94
N ARG A 68 -1.94 -8.60 -8.94
CA ARG A 68 -2.65 -8.59 -10.23
C ARG A 68 -4.06 -9.14 -10.04
N CYS A 69 -5.06 -8.36 -10.45
CA CYS A 69 -6.46 -8.77 -10.42
C CYS A 69 -6.77 -9.70 -11.60
N ASP A 70 -7.61 -10.70 -11.33
CA ASP A 70 -8.35 -11.40 -12.37
C ASP A 70 -9.67 -10.66 -12.70
N GLY A 71 -10.40 -11.14 -13.72
CA GLY A 71 -11.67 -10.52 -14.12
C GLY A 71 -12.73 -10.55 -13.01
N ARG A 72 -12.71 -11.56 -12.12
CA ARG A 72 -13.62 -11.66 -10.96
C ARG A 72 -13.34 -10.54 -9.95
N ALA A 73 -12.08 -10.30 -9.62
CA ALA A 73 -11.69 -9.23 -8.70
C ALA A 73 -12.07 -7.85 -9.26
N VAL A 74 -11.80 -7.59 -10.53
CA VAL A 74 -12.19 -6.33 -11.21
C VAL A 74 -13.71 -6.16 -11.21
N ALA A 75 -14.47 -7.20 -11.55
CA ALA A 75 -15.94 -7.15 -11.52
C ALA A 75 -16.48 -6.86 -10.10
N GLY A 76 -15.85 -7.44 -9.07
CA GLY A 76 -16.16 -7.17 -7.66
C GLY A 76 -15.92 -5.70 -7.30
N PHE A 77 -14.76 -5.15 -7.61
CA PHE A 77 -14.44 -3.74 -7.36
C PHE A 77 -15.41 -2.79 -8.06
N LEU A 78 -15.75 -3.06 -9.32
CA LEU A 78 -16.71 -2.27 -10.08
C LEU A 78 -18.12 -2.36 -9.47
N ALA A 79 -18.51 -3.53 -8.98
CA ALA A 79 -19.82 -3.71 -8.31
C ALA A 79 -19.88 -2.92 -7.00
N ASP A 80 -18.80 -2.91 -6.21
CA ASP A 80 -18.71 -2.11 -5.00
C ASP A 80 -18.81 -0.61 -5.29
N ARG A 81 -18.13 -0.13 -6.33
CA ARG A 81 -18.23 1.26 -6.77
C ARG A 81 -19.66 1.65 -7.13
N ARG A 82 -20.34 0.81 -7.92
CA ARG A 82 -21.75 1.06 -8.29
C ARG A 82 -22.67 1.09 -7.08
N ALA A 83 -22.32 0.35 -6.03
CA ALA A 83 -23.06 0.31 -4.77
C ALA A 83 -22.63 1.42 -3.76
N GLY A 84 -21.75 2.34 -4.16
CA GLY A 84 -21.25 3.41 -3.30
C GLY A 84 -20.27 2.94 -2.22
N ARG A 85 -19.68 1.75 -2.37
CA ARG A 85 -18.67 1.20 -1.45
C ARG A 85 -17.27 1.29 -2.05
N VAL A 86 -16.27 1.25 -1.18
CA VAL A 86 -14.86 1.08 -1.55
C VAL A 86 -14.52 -0.41 -1.39
N GLY A 87 -14.37 -1.14 -2.50
CA GLY A 87 -14.02 -2.57 -2.50
C GLY A 87 -12.52 -2.84 -2.34
N GLY A 88 -11.70 -1.86 -2.71
CA GLY A 88 -10.25 -1.95 -2.63
C GLY A 88 -9.60 -0.73 -3.28
N THR A 89 -8.32 -0.56 -3.02
CA THR A 89 -7.48 0.45 -3.68
C THR A 89 -6.78 -0.18 -4.87
N THR A 90 -6.73 0.52 -6.00
CA THR A 90 -5.95 0.08 -7.17
C THR A 90 -4.70 0.93 -7.35
N ALA A 91 -3.69 0.35 -8.01
CA ALA A 91 -2.42 1.01 -8.29
C ALA A 91 -2.13 1.02 -9.78
N VAL A 92 -1.58 2.13 -10.27
CA VAL A 92 -1.01 2.23 -11.62
C VAL A 92 0.47 2.54 -11.49
N PHE A 93 1.30 1.80 -12.20
CA PHE A 93 2.75 1.95 -12.18
C PHE A 93 3.34 1.74 -13.58
N GLY A 94 4.50 2.35 -13.80
CA GLY A 94 5.25 2.24 -15.04
C GLY A 94 6.31 1.15 -14.99
N ALA A 95 7.20 1.17 -15.98
CA ALA A 95 8.34 0.27 -16.04
C ALA A 95 9.19 0.31 -14.77
N GLY A 96 9.68 -0.84 -14.33
CA GLY A 96 10.44 -0.98 -13.08
C GLY A 96 9.62 -0.81 -11.81
N GLY A 97 8.28 -0.98 -11.89
CA GLY A 97 7.42 -0.94 -10.71
C GLY A 97 7.16 0.47 -10.14
N ARG A 98 7.61 1.54 -10.82
CA ARG A 98 7.45 2.91 -10.31
C ARG A 98 5.98 3.32 -10.30
N ALA A 99 5.42 3.59 -9.12
CA ALA A 99 4.06 4.06 -8.95
C ALA A 99 3.82 5.39 -9.68
N LEU A 100 2.68 5.47 -10.33
CA LEU A 100 2.19 6.69 -10.97
C LEU A 100 0.99 7.25 -10.21
N TYR A 101 0.11 6.38 -9.71
CA TYR A 101 -1.05 6.78 -8.92
C TYR A 101 -1.66 5.59 -8.16
N PHE A 102 -2.37 5.91 -7.08
CA PHE A 102 -3.23 5.00 -6.31
C PHE A 102 -4.62 5.62 -6.22
N SER A 103 -5.66 4.80 -6.38
CA SER A 103 -7.04 5.29 -6.33
C SER A 103 -7.97 4.26 -5.71
N LYS A 104 -9.01 4.76 -5.06
CA LYS A 104 -10.19 3.99 -4.69
C LYS A 104 -11.09 3.67 -5.89
N GLU A 105 -10.86 4.27 -7.05
CA GLU A 105 -11.47 3.88 -8.31
C GLU A 105 -10.72 2.71 -8.96
N VAL A 106 -11.38 2.02 -9.90
CA VAL A 106 -10.76 0.94 -10.65
C VAL A 106 -9.98 1.53 -11.84
N ILE A 107 -8.67 1.63 -11.68
CA ILE A 107 -7.75 2.14 -12.70
C ILE A 107 -6.68 1.08 -13.03
N PRO A 108 -6.10 1.12 -14.28
CA PRO A 108 -6.41 2.01 -15.39
C PRO A 108 -7.74 1.66 -16.09
N TYR A 109 -8.25 2.55 -16.94
CA TYR A 109 -9.38 2.27 -17.82
C TYR A 109 -9.01 1.14 -18.82
N THR A 110 -9.82 0.08 -18.86
CA THR A 110 -9.51 -1.12 -19.66
C THR A 110 -10.35 -1.24 -20.93
N GLY A 111 -11.50 -0.57 -20.99
CA GLY A 111 -12.36 -0.52 -22.18
C GLY A 111 -13.09 -1.83 -22.53
N ARG A 112 -12.94 -2.89 -21.72
CA ARG A 112 -13.61 -4.19 -21.94
C ARG A 112 -13.85 -4.94 -20.65
N ASP A 113 -14.72 -5.94 -20.72
CA ASP A 113 -14.88 -6.94 -19.67
C ASP A 113 -13.84 -8.06 -19.81
N TYR A 114 -13.58 -8.77 -18.71
CA TYR A 114 -12.65 -9.89 -18.62
C TYR A 114 -13.39 -11.16 -18.16
N ALA A 115 -12.96 -12.33 -18.63
CA ALA A 115 -13.41 -13.60 -18.06
C ALA A 115 -12.99 -13.69 -16.58
N ALA A 116 -13.73 -14.47 -15.78
CA ALA A 116 -13.58 -14.49 -14.34
C ALA A 116 -12.15 -14.79 -13.85
N ASP A 117 -11.45 -15.67 -14.55
CA ASP A 117 -10.09 -16.13 -14.26
C ASP A 117 -9.02 -15.51 -15.19
N GLU A 118 -9.42 -14.58 -16.06
CA GLU A 118 -8.50 -13.91 -16.97
C GLU A 118 -7.67 -12.86 -16.24
N PRO A 119 -6.32 -12.90 -16.35
CA PRO A 119 -5.47 -11.84 -15.79
C PRO A 119 -5.76 -10.50 -16.43
N THR A 120 -5.84 -9.44 -15.62
CA THR A 120 -6.14 -8.08 -16.09
C THR A 120 -4.93 -7.15 -15.93
N PRO A 121 -4.94 -5.95 -16.53
CA PRO A 121 -3.93 -4.92 -16.28
C PRO A 121 -4.21 -4.11 -14.98
N VAL A 122 -5.21 -4.48 -14.21
CA VAL A 122 -5.56 -3.82 -12.94
C VAL A 122 -4.82 -4.49 -11.80
N PHE A 123 -4.28 -3.70 -10.90
CA PHE A 123 -3.58 -4.17 -9.71
C PHE A 123 -4.25 -3.68 -8.44
N HIS A 124 -4.56 -4.58 -7.54
CA HIS A 124 -5.00 -4.28 -6.19
C HIS A 124 -3.79 -3.88 -5.34
N HIS A 125 -3.85 -2.71 -4.73
CA HIS A 125 -2.85 -2.25 -3.76
C HIS A 125 -3.15 -2.84 -2.39
N VAL A 126 -2.13 -3.37 -1.73
CA VAL A 126 -2.21 -3.92 -0.37
C VAL A 126 -1.60 -2.93 0.61
N GLY A 127 -2.29 -2.63 1.70
CA GLY A 127 -1.93 -1.63 2.71
C GLY A 127 -0.73 -2.01 3.60
N VAL A 128 0.35 -2.48 3.00
CA VAL A 128 1.63 -2.77 3.67
C VAL A 128 2.74 -1.94 3.03
N TYR A 129 3.64 -1.42 3.83
CA TYR A 129 4.68 -0.53 3.32
C TYR A 129 6.04 -0.86 3.93
N ALA A 130 7.08 -0.76 3.11
CA ALA A 130 8.46 -0.73 3.57
C ALA A 130 9.07 0.64 3.23
N TYR A 131 9.64 1.31 4.21
CA TYR A 131 10.17 2.66 4.08
C TYR A 131 11.67 2.69 4.26
N ARG A 132 12.35 3.59 3.51
CA ARG A 132 13.67 4.06 3.92
C ARG A 132 13.54 5.06 5.07
N PRO A 133 14.42 5.01 6.08
CA PRO A 133 14.32 5.89 7.26
C PRO A 133 14.26 7.37 6.90
N ALA A 134 15.02 7.83 5.91
CA ALA A 134 15.03 9.23 5.49
C ALA A 134 13.69 9.70 4.90
N ALA A 135 13.04 8.85 4.10
CA ALA A 135 11.72 9.15 3.53
C ALA A 135 10.65 9.18 4.61
N LEU A 136 10.70 8.22 5.53
CA LEU A 136 9.78 8.13 6.66
C LEU A 136 9.92 9.33 7.61
N ALA A 137 11.15 9.75 7.93
CA ALA A 137 11.40 10.93 8.76
C ALA A 137 10.91 12.25 8.12
N ALA A 138 10.93 12.33 6.79
CA ALA A 138 10.44 13.51 6.05
C ALA A 138 8.91 13.58 6.01
N TYR A 139 8.21 12.44 6.02
CA TYR A 139 6.76 12.36 5.83
C TYR A 139 5.94 13.28 6.76
N PRO A 140 6.17 13.34 8.09
CA PRO A 140 5.40 14.21 8.98
C PRO A 140 5.62 15.70 8.74
N THR A 141 6.71 16.07 8.03
CA THR A 141 7.03 17.48 7.73
C THR A 141 6.24 18.03 6.55
N TRP A 142 5.63 17.15 5.73
CA TRP A 142 4.84 17.55 4.58
C TRP A 142 3.38 17.78 4.97
N PRO A 143 2.74 18.81 4.42
CA PRO A 143 1.30 18.98 4.58
C PRO A 143 0.57 17.84 3.86
N THR A 144 -0.63 17.49 4.35
CA THR A 144 -1.55 16.62 3.62
C THR A 144 -1.91 17.28 2.29
N GLY A 145 -1.65 16.57 1.19
CA GLY A 145 -1.90 17.07 -0.15
C GLY A 145 -3.36 16.92 -0.60
N PRO A 146 -3.73 17.54 -1.73
CA PRO A 146 -5.08 17.45 -2.27
C PRO A 146 -5.46 16.03 -2.70
N LEU A 147 -4.56 15.26 -3.26
CA LEU A 147 -4.85 13.89 -3.70
C LEU A 147 -5.00 12.95 -2.50
N GLU A 148 -4.12 13.05 -1.50
CA GLU A 148 -4.27 12.33 -0.24
C GLU A 148 -5.61 12.64 0.43
N THR A 149 -6.02 13.92 0.43
CA THR A 149 -7.29 14.34 1.04
C THR A 149 -8.50 13.77 0.30
N LEU A 150 -8.48 13.78 -1.04
CA LEU A 150 -9.60 13.30 -1.87
C LEU A 150 -9.75 11.78 -1.81
N GLU A 151 -8.65 11.06 -1.94
CA GLU A 151 -8.63 9.60 -1.95
C GLU A 151 -8.62 9.00 -0.54
N GLY A 152 -8.16 9.77 0.48
CA GLY A 152 -7.94 9.25 1.83
C GLY A 152 -6.86 8.16 1.87
N LEU A 153 -5.80 8.32 1.05
CA LEU A 153 -4.72 7.35 0.87
C LEU A 153 -3.38 7.98 1.25
N GLU A 154 -2.81 7.55 2.37
CA GLU A 154 -1.59 8.12 2.98
C GLU A 154 -0.36 8.06 2.07
N GLN A 155 -0.23 7.04 1.22
CA GLN A 155 0.90 6.88 0.30
C GLN A 155 0.93 7.94 -0.82
N LEU A 156 -0.20 8.60 -1.11
CA LEU A 156 -0.24 9.68 -2.10
C LEU A 156 0.59 10.89 -1.68
N ARG A 157 0.76 11.14 -0.37
CA ARG A 157 1.63 12.21 0.11
C ARG A 157 3.08 12.05 -0.37
N PHE A 158 3.58 10.81 -0.47
CA PHE A 158 4.90 10.56 -1.05
C PHE A 158 4.94 10.99 -2.52
N LEU A 159 3.96 10.59 -3.33
CA LEU A 159 3.89 10.96 -4.75
C LEU A 159 3.74 12.47 -4.93
N GLU A 160 2.88 13.12 -4.14
CA GLU A 160 2.66 14.58 -4.18
C GLU A 160 3.93 15.37 -3.79
N ASN A 161 4.85 14.77 -3.04
CA ASN A 161 6.16 15.35 -2.70
C ASN A 161 7.31 14.82 -3.56
N GLY A 162 7.02 14.23 -4.72
CA GLY A 162 8.00 13.79 -5.71
C GLY A 162 8.86 12.60 -5.26
N ARG A 163 8.40 11.84 -4.25
CA ARG A 163 9.09 10.66 -3.76
C ARG A 163 8.78 9.45 -4.63
N ARG A 164 9.71 8.52 -4.66
CA ARG A 164 9.62 7.32 -5.47
C ARG A 164 8.98 6.19 -4.67
N VAL A 165 7.77 5.80 -5.08
CA VAL A 165 7.07 4.64 -4.54
C VAL A 165 7.25 3.47 -5.51
N LEU A 166 7.78 2.35 -5.01
CA LEU A 166 7.95 1.11 -5.75
C LEU A 166 6.75 0.20 -5.49
N CYS A 167 5.99 -0.12 -6.54
CA CYS A 167 5.01 -1.19 -6.52
C CYS A 167 5.73 -2.52 -6.76
N VAL A 168 5.67 -3.42 -5.80
CA VAL A 168 6.22 -4.78 -5.90
C VAL A 168 5.07 -5.73 -6.22
N GLU A 169 5.07 -6.33 -7.42
CA GLU A 169 4.08 -7.34 -7.77
C GLU A 169 4.35 -8.60 -6.97
N VAL A 170 3.37 -9.04 -6.18
CA VAL A 170 3.46 -10.20 -5.31
C VAL A 170 2.41 -11.24 -5.68
N GLU A 171 2.66 -12.51 -5.33
CA GLU A 171 1.76 -13.63 -5.60
C GLU A 171 0.97 -14.02 -4.36
N ALA A 172 -0.34 -14.11 -4.47
CA ALA A 172 -1.21 -14.56 -3.36
C ALA A 172 -1.00 -16.03 -2.97
N GLN A 173 -0.42 -16.87 -3.86
CA GLN A 173 -0.16 -18.30 -3.65
C GLN A 173 -1.39 -19.07 -3.14
N GLY A 174 -2.58 -18.77 -3.67
CA GLY A 174 -3.84 -19.38 -3.29
C GLY A 174 -4.40 -18.93 -1.93
N ARG A 175 -3.78 -17.97 -1.26
CA ARG A 175 -4.33 -17.37 -0.05
C ARG A 175 -5.25 -16.21 -0.40
N GLN A 176 -6.32 -16.04 0.37
CA GLN A 176 -7.14 -14.84 0.33
C GLN A 176 -6.48 -13.79 1.22
N PHE A 177 -6.29 -12.62 0.65
CA PHE A 177 -5.92 -11.41 1.38
C PHE A 177 -7.21 -10.64 1.69
N TRP A 178 -7.41 -10.29 2.95
CA TRP A 178 -8.58 -9.53 3.39
C TRP A 178 -8.19 -8.54 4.48
N GLU A 179 -8.64 -7.31 4.35
CA GLU A 179 -8.52 -6.28 5.38
C GLU A 179 -9.79 -6.24 6.21
N LEU A 180 -9.64 -6.17 7.53
CA LEU A 180 -10.75 -6.09 8.48
C LEU A 180 -11.23 -4.64 8.59
N ASN A 181 -12.06 -4.21 7.65
CA ASN A 181 -12.56 -2.83 7.59
C ASN A 181 -13.92 -2.65 8.26
N ASN A 182 -14.68 -3.73 8.42
CA ASN A 182 -16.03 -3.71 8.98
C ASN A 182 -16.24 -4.83 10.00
N PRO A 183 -17.18 -4.68 10.94
CA PRO A 183 -17.51 -5.75 11.90
C PRO A 183 -17.98 -7.06 11.27
N SER A 184 -18.33 -7.05 9.98
CA SER A 184 -18.76 -8.22 9.20
C SER A 184 -17.62 -8.94 8.50
N ASP A 185 -16.43 -8.38 8.49
CA ASP A 185 -15.24 -8.93 7.86
C ASP A 185 -14.54 -9.90 8.81
#